data_7ff6aa0135dc40adb7fb5d517562cf07
#
_entry.id   7ff6aa0135dc40adb7fb5d517562cf07
#
_cell.length_a   1.000
_cell.length_b   1.000
_cell.length_c   1.000
_cell.angle_alpha   90.00
_cell.angle_beta   90.00
_cell.angle_gamma   90.00
#
_symmetry.space_group_name_H-M   'P 1'
#
loop_
_entity.id
_entity.type
_entity.pdbx_description
1 polymer ?
#
loop_
_entity_poly.entity_id
_entity_poly.type
_entity_poly.pdbx_seq_one_letter_code
_entity_poly.pdbx_strand_id
1 'polypeptide(L)'
;MKKYLMMAFVAMMSVANVSAQNIPVGMRMEIGETERDKSEYSLFTYKDEDGTFGYYLSLGRVTKILGAIRDDITDMSFDDIRETSICLGGTKDEAFATLDSILALYNEELETSVEFQGRAVTGSGRLGEPATSQCVVKKNLVGGKRLQFIFTSGKRQVSTYLPKSVVKDLRRDLKIDVKLHPKQHR
;
A
#
# COMPACT_ATOMS: atom_id res chain seq x y z
N MET A 1 17.53 11.78 -24.81
CA MET A 1 16.34 12.55 -24.32
C MET A 1 15.48 11.58 -23.54
N LYS A 2 15.48 11.68 -22.20
CA LYS A 2 14.68 10.80 -21.31
C LYS A 2 13.22 11.26 -21.41
N LYS A 3 12.35 10.44 -21.98
CA LYS A 3 10.90 10.66 -21.97
C LYS A 3 10.38 10.25 -20.61
N TYR A 4 10.17 11.22 -19.73
CA TYR A 4 9.40 11.02 -18.51
C TYR A 4 7.92 10.89 -18.91
N LEU A 5 7.41 9.68 -18.96
CA LEU A 5 5.99 9.43 -19.09
C LEU A 5 5.38 9.63 -17.69
N MET A 6 4.98 10.86 -17.39
CA MET A 6 4.28 11.21 -16.18
C MET A 6 2.82 10.76 -16.35
N MET A 7 2.51 9.51 -16.00
CA MET A 7 1.13 9.09 -15.80
C MET A 7 0.70 9.57 -14.41
N ALA A 8 0.14 10.76 -14.36
CA ALA A 8 -0.61 11.22 -13.20
C ALA A 8 -1.93 10.43 -13.15
N PHE A 9 -1.99 9.39 -12.32
CA PHE A 9 -3.24 8.78 -11.94
C PHE A 9 -3.91 9.69 -10.90
N VAL A 10 -4.65 10.69 -11.37
CA VAL A 10 -5.63 11.38 -10.55
C VAL A 10 -6.77 10.39 -10.34
N ALA A 11 -6.77 9.70 -9.20
CA ALA A 11 -7.96 9.00 -8.74
C ALA A 11 -9.03 10.07 -8.50
N MET A 12 -9.92 10.25 -9.46
CA MET A 12 -11.16 10.98 -9.23
C MET A 12 -11.93 10.16 -8.19
N MET A 13 -12.00 10.68 -6.97
CA MET A 13 -12.92 10.19 -5.97
C MET A 13 -14.35 10.51 -6.45
N SER A 14 -14.93 9.60 -7.22
CA SER A 14 -16.37 9.56 -7.39
C SER A 14 -16.94 9.10 -6.06
N VAL A 15 -17.69 9.98 -5.40
CA VAL A 15 -18.48 9.68 -4.20
C VAL A 15 -19.60 8.72 -4.63
N ALA A 16 -19.26 7.46 -4.80
CA ALA A 16 -20.23 6.40 -4.89
C ALA A 16 -20.59 6.01 -3.44
N ASN A 17 -21.82 6.30 -3.03
CA ASN A 17 -22.40 5.78 -1.81
C ASN A 17 -22.48 4.26 -1.88
N VAL A 18 -21.36 3.60 -1.64
CA VAL A 18 -21.29 2.17 -1.47
C VAL A 18 -21.48 1.88 0.01
N SER A 19 -22.51 1.15 0.31
CA SER A 19 -22.90 0.69 1.63
C SER A 19 -21.81 -0.19 2.25
N ALA A 20 -20.73 0.43 2.73
CA ALA A 20 -19.79 -0.16 3.67
C ALA A 20 -20.46 -0.24 5.05
N GLN A 21 -21.56 -0.97 5.13
CA GLN A 21 -22.57 -0.80 6.19
C GLN A 21 -22.13 -1.28 7.56
N ASN A 22 -20.98 -1.96 7.73
CA ASN A 22 -20.64 -2.55 9.03
C ASN A 22 -19.17 -2.41 9.46
N ILE A 23 -18.36 -1.61 8.79
CA ILE A 23 -17.00 -1.37 9.29
C ILE A 23 -17.07 -0.23 10.29
N PRO A 24 -16.69 -0.45 11.55
CA PRO A 24 -16.60 0.63 12.53
C PRO A 24 -15.58 1.68 12.07
N VAL A 25 -15.89 2.95 12.33
CA VAL A 25 -15.00 4.07 12.03
C VAL A 25 -13.67 3.91 12.77
N GLY A 26 -12.56 4.16 12.10
CA GLY A 26 -11.22 4.04 12.65
C GLY A 26 -10.72 2.59 12.83
N MET A 27 -11.44 1.61 12.28
CA MET A 27 -11.06 0.20 12.33
C MET A 27 -10.63 -0.33 10.97
N ARG A 28 -9.62 -1.17 11.00
CA ARG A 28 -9.09 -1.92 9.86
C ARG A 28 -9.75 -3.30 9.82
N MET A 29 -10.18 -3.72 8.64
CA MET A 29 -10.69 -5.06 8.40
C MET A 29 -9.81 -5.75 7.36
N GLU A 30 -9.10 -6.80 7.79
CA GLU A 30 -8.21 -7.57 6.93
C GLU A 30 -8.99 -8.40 5.90
N ILE A 31 -8.50 -8.37 4.66
CA ILE A 31 -8.99 -9.19 3.55
C ILE A 31 -8.03 -10.35 3.30
N GLY A 32 -6.73 -10.08 3.39
CA GLY A 32 -5.68 -11.08 3.20
C GLY A 32 -4.36 -10.60 3.74
N GLU A 33 -3.52 -11.57 4.12
CA GLU A 33 -2.19 -11.34 4.66
C GLU A 33 -1.21 -12.35 4.07
N THR A 34 0.01 -11.92 3.82
CA THR A 34 1.09 -12.78 3.32
C THR A 34 2.44 -12.29 3.84
N GLU A 35 3.31 -13.23 4.17
CA GLU A 35 4.68 -12.94 4.58
C GLU A 35 5.64 -13.27 3.44
N ARG A 36 6.60 -12.38 3.20
CA ARG A 36 7.68 -12.62 2.26
C ARG A 36 8.94 -11.88 2.72
N ASP A 37 10.07 -12.59 2.74
CA ASP A 37 11.39 -12.02 3.08
C ASP A 37 11.41 -11.31 4.46
N LYS A 38 10.71 -11.86 5.45
CA LYS A 38 10.52 -11.32 6.82
C LYS A 38 9.74 -10.00 6.86
N SER A 39 9.00 -9.68 5.82
CA SER A 39 8.06 -8.57 5.78
C SER A 39 6.64 -9.11 5.67
N GLU A 40 5.75 -8.57 6.46
CA GLU A 40 4.32 -8.85 6.44
C GLU A 40 3.63 -7.84 5.54
N TYR A 41 2.82 -8.32 4.61
CA TYR A 41 2.02 -7.52 3.70
C TYR A 41 0.56 -7.88 3.90
N SER A 42 -0.32 -6.90 3.86
CA SER A 42 -1.74 -7.19 3.99
C SER A 42 -2.58 -6.30 3.09
N LEU A 43 -3.73 -6.81 2.73
CA LEU A 43 -4.80 -6.10 2.06
C LEU A 43 -5.94 -5.92 3.05
N PHE A 44 -6.42 -4.70 3.22
CA PHE A 44 -7.46 -4.40 4.19
C PHE A 44 -8.38 -3.29 3.69
N THR A 45 -9.55 -3.22 4.30
CA THR A 45 -10.43 -2.06 4.20
C THR A 45 -10.34 -1.22 5.46
N TYR A 46 -10.57 0.08 5.30
CA TYR A 46 -10.57 1.03 6.40
C TYR A 46 -11.65 2.08 6.18
N LYS A 47 -12.28 2.51 7.27
CA LYS A 47 -13.23 3.60 7.26
C LYS A 47 -12.72 4.73 8.15
N ASP A 48 -12.50 5.89 7.54
CA ASP A 48 -12.02 7.09 8.24
C ASP A 48 -13.07 7.69 9.18
N GLU A 49 -12.65 8.61 10.03
CA GLU A 49 -13.52 9.34 10.97
C GLU A 49 -14.58 10.17 10.26
N ASP A 50 -14.30 10.65 9.05
CA ASP A 50 -15.25 11.36 8.19
C ASP A 50 -16.23 10.44 7.46
N GLY A 51 -16.11 9.12 7.66
CA GLY A 51 -16.91 8.09 7.00
C GLY A 51 -16.40 7.64 5.64
N THR A 52 -15.29 8.20 5.14
CA THR A 52 -14.67 7.78 3.88
C THR A 52 -14.16 6.35 4.01
N PHE A 53 -14.54 5.51 3.06
CA PHE A 53 -14.15 4.11 2.99
C PHE A 53 -13.12 3.89 1.88
N GLY A 54 -12.16 2.99 2.11
CA GLY A 54 -11.17 2.63 1.10
C GLY A 54 -10.52 1.27 1.32
N TYR A 55 -9.93 0.79 0.24
CA TYR A 55 -9.06 -0.40 0.20
C TYR A 55 -7.61 0.05 0.27
N TYR A 56 -6.83 -0.64 1.05
CA TYR A 56 -5.43 -0.30 1.30
C TYR A 56 -4.55 -1.54 1.21
N LEU A 57 -3.36 -1.37 0.65
CA LEU A 57 -2.30 -2.37 0.64
C LEU A 57 -1.20 -1.92 1.61
N SER A 58 -0.96 -2.68 2.67
CA SER A 58 0.22 -2.52 3.52
C SER A 58 1.48 -2.89 2.75
N LEU A 59 2.48 -2.04 2.82
CA LEU A 59 3.76 -2.18 2.09
C LEU A 59 4.84 -2.91 2.91
N GLY A 60 4.42 -3.73 3.83
CA GLY A 60 5.31 -4.55 4.63
C GLY A 60 5.75 -3.88 5.93
N ARG A 61 5.53 -4.59 6.99
CA ARG A 61 6.04 -4.26 8.30
C ARG A 61 7.45 -4.82 8.40
N VAL A 62 8.43 -3.96 8.58
CA VAL A 62 9.81 -4.42 8.86
C VAL A 62 9.84 -4.96 10.29
N THR A 63 9.75 -6.27 10.43
CA THR A 63 9.72 -6.94 11.75
C THR A 63 11.10 -6.97 12.42
N LYS A 64 12.18 -6.65 11.69
CA LYS A 64 13.54 -6.55 12.25
C LYS A 64 14.32 -5.43 11.60
N ILE A 65 14.52 -4.35 12.33
CA ILE A 65 15.61 -3.42 12.04
C ILE A 65 16.91 -4.19 12.33
N LEU A 66 17.68 -4.47 11.29
CA LEU A 66 19.02 -5.02 11.44
C LEU A 66 19.85 -4.05 12.32
N GLY A 67 20.49 -4.58 13.35
CA GLY A 67 21.14 -3.85 14.45
C GLY A 67 22.29 -2.88 14.07
N ALA A 68 22.54 -2.63 12.77
CA ALA A 68 23.59 -1.75 12.28
C ALA A 68 23.16 -0.28 12.08
N ILE A 69 21.86 0.04 12.25
CA ILE A 69 21.36 1.43 12.11
C ILE A 69 21.00 2.04 13.47
N ARG A 70 21.35 1.35 14.56
CA ARG A 70 20.92 1.74 15.90
C ARG A 70 21.60 2.99 16.44
N ASP A 71 22.78 3.34 15.95
CA ASP A 71 23.61 4.40 16.57
C ASP A 71 23.34 5.81 16.02
N ASP A 72 22.76 5.95 14.80
CA ASP A 72 22.44 7.26 14.21
C ASP A 72 20.96 7.69 14.39
N ILE A 73 20.16 6.88 15.08
CA ILE A 73 18.70 7.05 15.12
C ILE A 73 18.18 7.38 16.53
N THR A 74 19.07 7.75 17.43
CA THR A 74 18.72 8.01 18.84
C THR A 74 17.78 9.20 19.06
N ASP A 75 17.51 10.03 18.05
CA ASP A 75 16.59 11.18 18.16
C ASP A 75 15.23 10.99 17.45
N MET A 76 14.93 9.80 16.96
CA MET A 76 13.67 9.54 16.28
C MET A 76 12.86 8.54 17.09
N SER A 77 11.77 9.01 17.69
CA SER A 77 10.72 8.11 18.16
C SER A 77 10.14 7.36 16.97
N PHE A 78 10.76 6.20 16.64
CA PHE A 78 10.25 5.25 15.64
C PHE A 78 8.92 4.62 16.06
N ASP A 79 8.42 4.99 17.22
CA ASP A 79 7.23 4.38 17.83
C ASP A 79 5.94 4.70 17.07
N ASP A 80 5.95 5.70 16.14
CA ASP A 80 4.71 6.15 15.51
C ASP A 80 4.44 5.58 14.13
N ILE A 81 5.45 5.21 13.34
CA ILE A 81 5.23 4.63 12.00
C ILE A 81 5.67 3.17 12.00
N ARG A 82 4.70 2.26 12.14
CA ARG A 82 4.98 0.82 12.13
C ARG A 82 4.93 0.21 10.74
N GLU A 83 4.10 0.75 9.88
CA GLU A 83 3.97 0.31 8.49
C GLU A 83 3.50 1.49 7.62
N THR A 84 3.67 1.36 6.31
CA THR A 84 3.09 2.29 5.34
C THR A 84 2.09 1.55 4.47
N SER A 85 1.08 2.25 3.99
CA SER A 85 0.09 1.69 3.09
C SER A 85 -0.13 2.59 1.87
N ILE A 86 -0.62 2.00 0.80
CA ILE A 86 -1.11 2.73 -0.38
C ILE A 86 -2.60 2.53 -0.52
N CYS A 87 -3.31 3.58 -0.94
CA CYS A 87 -4.72 3.53 -1.25
C CYS A 87 -4.91 2.84 -2.60
N LEU A 88 -5.79 1.85 -2.64
CA LEU A 88 -6.15 1.12 -3.85
C LEU A 88 -7.44 1.64 -4.49
N GLY A 89 -8.21 2.48 -3.77
CA GLY A 89 -9.48 3.04 -4.22
C GLY A 89 -10.59 2.88 -3.19
N GLY A 90 -11.73 3.52 -3.45
CA GLY A 90 -12.92 3.47 -2.60
C GLY A 90 -13.85 2.30 -2.91
N THR A 91 -13.65 1.61 -4.04
CA THR A 91 -14.46 0.48 -4.50
C THR A 91 -13.60 -0.74 -4.79
N LYS A 92 -14.23 -1.92 -4.78
CA LYS A 92 -13.55 -3.17 -5.14
C LYS A 92 -12.97 -3.14 -6.57
N ASP A 93 -13.70 -2.52 -7.50
CA ASP A 93 -13.28 -2.49 -8.91
C ASP A 93 -12.06 -1.56 -9.08
N GLU A 94 -12.01 -0.44 -8.36
CA GLU A 94 -10.83 0.41 -8.29
C GLU A 94 -9.65 -0.33 -7.64
N ALA A 95 -9.90 -1.08 -6.56
CA ALA A 95 -8.86 -1.85 -5.90
C ALA A 95 -8.26 -2.92 -6.83
N PHE A 96 -9.09 -3.64 -7.59
CA PHE A 96 -8.61 -4.58 -8.62
C PHE A 96 -7.82 -3.87 -9.71
N ALA A 97 -8.34 -2.75 -10.24
CA ALA A 97 -7.66 -1.98 -11.29
C ALA A 97 -6.28 -1.46 -10.81
N THR A 98 -6.20 -0.98 -9.58
CA THR A 98 -4.95 -0.50 -8.99
C THR A 98 -3.95 -1.65 -8.77
N LEU A 99 -4.39 -2.82 -8.28
CA LEU A 99 -3.55 -4.00 -8.14
C LEU A 99 -3.04 -4.50 -9.51
N ASP A 100 -3.89 -4.46 -10.55
CA ASP A 100 -3.49 -4.81 -11.92
C ASP A 100 -2.49 -3.81 -12.50
N SER A 101 -2.65 -2.51 -12.22
CA SER A 101 -1.69 -1.48 -12.59
C SER A 101 -0.34 -1.69 -11.89
N ILE A 102 -0.34 -2.03 -10.60
CA ILE A 102 0.89 -2.38 -9.87
C ILE A 102 1.57 -3.61 -10.49
N LEU A 103 0.79 -4.63 -10.88
CA LEU A 103 1.33 -5.81 -11.56
C LEU A 103 1.93 -5.48 -12.92
N ALA A 104 1.36 -4.52 -13.65
CA ALA A 104 1.88 -4.06 -14.94
C ALA A 104 3.24 -3.36 -14.81
N LEU A 105 3.48 -2.64 -13.72
CA LEU A 105 4.76 -1.95 -13.48
C LEU A 105 5.98 -2.90 -13.48
N TYR A 106 5.80 -4.19 -13.17
CA TYR A 106 6.91 -5.16 -13.26
C TYR A 106 7.37 -5.41 -14.71
N ASN A 107 6.62 -4.96 -15.71
CA ASN A 107 7.00 -5.08 -17.11
C ASN A 107 7.61 -3.78 -17.66
N GLU A 108 7.45 -2.67 -16.93
CA GLU A 108 7.98 -1.35 -17.32
C GLU A 108 9.52 -1.30 -17.26
N GLU A 109 10.10 -0.31 -17.91
CA GLU A 109 11.55 -0.06 -17.88
C GLU A 109 12.04 0.25 -16.46
N LEU A 110 13.32 -0.05 -16.20
CA LEU A 110 13.96 0.32 -14.93
C LEU A 110 13.90 1.84 -14.76
N GLU A 111 13.78 2.29 -13.52
CA GLU A 111 13.65 3.69 -13.11
C GLU A 111 12.31 4.34 -13.53
N THR A 112 11.37 3.60 -14.12
CA THR A 112 10.00 4.07 -14.26
C THR A 112 9.42 4.35 -12.88
N SER A 113 8.82 5.52 -12.72
CA SER A 113 8.28 5.99 -11.44
C SER A 113 6.81 6.37 -11.58
N VAL A 114 6.00 5.94 -10.62
CA VAL A 114 4.57 6.24 -10.50
C VAL A 114 4.27 6.65 -9.06
N GLU A 115 3.38 7.60 -8.87
CA GLU A 115 2.95 8.06 -7.55
C GLU A 115 1.62 7.41 -7.16
N PHE A 116 1.54 7.02 -5.90
CA PHE A 116 0.33 6.53 -5.25
C PHE A 116 0.01 7.39 -4.03
N GLN A 117 -1.26 7.49 -3.70
CA GLN A 117 -1.65 8.04 -2.42
C GLN A 117 -1.32 7.02 -1.33
N GLY A 118 -0.50 7.42 -0.37
CA GLY A 118 -0.07 6.59 0.75
C GLY A 118 -0.55 7.15 2.07
N ARG A 119 -0.49 6.31 3.11
CA ARG A 119 -0.74 6.71 4.50
C ARG A 119 0.19 5.92 5.42
N ALA A 120 0.69 6.55 6.47
CA ALA A 120 1.37 5.84 7.55
C ALA A 120 0.33 5.10 8.40
N VAL A 121 0.69 3.93 8.91
CA VAL A 121 -0.11 3.22 9.90
C VAL A 121 0.51 3.45 11.27
N THR A 122 -0.25 4.02 12.19
CA THR A 122 0.19 4.31 13.56
C THR A 122 0.27 3.04 14.40
N GLY A 123 0.88 3.14 15.57
CA GLY A 123 0.98 2.03 16.52
C GLY A 123 -0.37 1.46 16.98
N SER A 124 -1.43 2.26 16.90
CA SER A 124 -2.81 1.83 17.19
C SER A 124 -3.51 1.15 16.01
N GLY A 125 -2.85 1.02 14.84
CA GLY A 125 -3.44 0.47 13.61
C GLY A 125 -4.28 1.47 12.82
N ARG A 126 -4.35 2.74 13.26
CA ARG A 126 -5.06 3.80 12.53
C ARG A 126 -4.23 4.32 11.37
N LEU A 127 -4.91 4.72 10.31
CA LEU A 127 -4.28 5.42 9.20
C LEU A 127 -4.06 6.89 9.56
N GLY A 128 -2.82 7.36 9.34
CA GLY A 128 -2.45 8.76 9.46
C GLY A 128 -2.92 9.59 8.27
N GLU A 129 -2.49 10.84 8.20
CA GLU A 129 -2.80 11.74 7.10
C GLU A 129 -2.34 11.20 5.74
N PRO A 130 -3.08 11.51 4.66
CA PRO A 130 -2.65 11.17 3.30
C PRO A 130 -1.30 11.80 2.96
N ALA A 131 -0.45 11.02 2.29
CA ALA A 131 0.85 11.45 1.81
C ALA A 131 1.14 10.77 0.47
N THR A 132 2.17 11.23 -0.23
CA THR A 132 2.58 10.61 -1.50
C THR A 132 3.54 9.47 -1.24
N SER A 133 3.29 8.33 -1.91
CA SER A 133 4.20 7.20 -2.00
C SER A 133 4.68 7.05 -3.43
N GLN A 134 5.97 7.23 -3.66
CA GLN A 134 6.58 7.02 -4.96
C GLN A 134 6.93 5.55 -5.16
N CYS A 135 6.45 4.94 -6.24
CA CYS A 135 6.82 3.60 -6.65
C CYS A 135 7.83 3.66 -7.80
N VAL A 136 8.98 3.02 -7.64
CA VAL A 136 10.05 2.98 -8.65
C VAL A 136 10.37 1.55 -9.04
N VAL A 137 10.47 1.29 -10.33
CA VAL A 137 10.88 -0.02 -10.87
C VAL A 137 12.40 -0.18 -10.71
N LYS A 138 12.83 -1.11 -9.90
CA LYS A 138 14.25 -1.39 -9.61
C LYS A 138 14.66 -2.78 -10.06
N LYS A 139 15.96 -2.94 -10.32
CA LYS A 139 16.56 -4.24 -10.59
C LYS A 139 16.67 -5.05 -9.29
N ASN A 140 16.29 -6.32 -9.34
CA ASN A 140 16.55 -7.26 -8.26
C ASN A 140 17.99 -7.80 -8.35
N LEU A 141 18.52 -8.27 -7.23
CA LEU A 141 19.87 -8.87 -7.15
C LEU A 141 20.04 -10.09 -8.06
N VAL A 142 18.97 -10.82 -8.36
CA VAL A 142 18.94 -12.04 -9.19
C VAL A 142 18.60 -11.75 -10.65
N GLY A 143 18.60 -10.47 -11.06
CA GLY A 143 18.37 -10.06 -12.46
C GLY A 143 16.91 -9.79 -12.85
N GLY A 144 15.94 -10.03 -11.97
CA GLY A 144 14.53 -9.66 -12.15
C GLY A 144 14.24 -8.22 -11.79
N LYS A 145 12.97 -7.83 -11.85
CA LYS A 145 12.48 -6.52 -11.42
C LYS A 145 11.76 -6.61 -10.08
N ARG A 146 11.84 -5.53 -9.29
CA ARG A 146 11.10 -5.33 -8.05
C ARG A 146 10.57 -3.90 -8.03
N LEU A 147 9.50 -3.68 -7.29
CA LEU A 147 8.99 -2.34 -7.04
C LEU A 147 9.51 -1.84 -5.69
N GLN A 148 10.09 -0.66 -5.69
CA GLN A 148 10.48 0.07 -4.49
C GLN A 148 9.44 1.16 -4.23
N PHE A 149 8.81 1.10 -3.09
CA PHE A 149 7.94 2.18 -2.62
C PHE A 149 8.73 3.07 -1.66
N ILE A 150 8.64 4.36 -1.90
CA ILE A 150 9.32 5.40 -1.12
C ILE A 150 8.22 6.31 -0.58
N PHE A 151 7.97 6.18 0.70
CA PHE A 151 6.98 6.96 1.42
C PHE A 151 7.67 8.13 2.11
N THR A 152 7.16 9.35 1.91
CA THR A 152 7.70 10.56 2.51
C THR A 152 6.64 11.22 3.38
N SER A 153 6.95 11.43 4.66
CA SER A 153 6.12 12.14 5.62
C SER A 153 6.96 13.20 6.35
N GLY A 154 6.75 14.46 6.01
CA GLY A 154 7.57 15.56 6.50
C GLY A 154 9.04 15.40 6.07
N LYS A 155 9.94 15.34 7.03
CA LYS A 155 11.39 15.11 6.80
C LYS A 155 11.77 13.63 6.79
N ARG A 156 10.82 12.72 7.03
CA ARG A 156 11.08 11.28 7.13
C ARG A 156 10.80 10.59 5.81
N GLN A 157 11.67 9.65 5.48
CA GLN A 157 11.51 8.81 4.29
C GLN A 157 11.66 7.34 4.69
N VAL A 158 10.66 6.54 4.32
CA VAL A 158 10.67 5.09 4.50
C VAL A 158 10.61 4.44 3.14
N SER A 159 11.43 3.41 2.94
CA SER A 159 11.47 2.69 1.67
C SER A 159 11.26 1.20 1.92
N THR A 160 10.41 0.58 1.13
CA THR A 160 10.13 -0.85 1.17
C THR A 160 10.04 -1.43 -0.24
N TYR A 161 10.14 -2.74 -0.35
CA TYR A 161 10.03 -3.46 -1.63
C TYR A 161 8.74 -4.28 -1.62
N LEU A 162 8.03 -4.24 -2.74
CA LEU A 162 6.85 -5.06 -2.95
C LEU A 162 7.16 -6.16 -3.96
N PRO A 163 7.18 -7.44 -3.56
CA PRO A 163 7.37 -8.57 -4.47
C PRO A 163 6.14 -8.82 -5.34
N LYS A 164 6.34 -9.20 -6.61
CA LYS A 164 5.24 -9.51 -7.55
C LYS A 164 4.32 -10.62 -7.06
N SER A 165 4.89 -11.63 -6.37
CA SER A 165 4.12 -12.73 -5.80
C SER A 165 3.12 -12.25 -4.75
N VAL A 166 3.52 -11.32 -3.88
CA VAL A 166 2.67 -10.72 -2.85
C VAL A 166 1.45 -10.07 -3.48
N VAL A 167 1.64 -9.24 -4.51
CA VAL A 167 0.51 -8.58 -5.19
C VAL A 167 -0.47 -9.59 -5.79
N LYS A 168 0.07 -10.68 -6.38
CA LYS A 168 -0.77 -11.76 -6.94
C LYS A 168 -1.57 -12.49 -5.87
N ASP A 169 -0.93 -12.80 -4.74
CA ASP A 169 -1.57 -13.51 -3.63
C ASP A 169 -2.68 -12.64 -3.03
N LEU A 170 -2.40 -11.40 -2.68
CA LEU A 170 -3.39 -10.48 -2.12
C LEU A 170 -4.54 -10.16 -3.10
N ARG A 171 -4.25 -10.07 -4.40
CA ARG A 171 -5.28 -9.93 -5.43
C ARG A 171 -6.21 -11.15 -5.50
N ARG A 172 -5.65 -12.35 -5.33
CA ARG A 172 -6.44 -13.59 -5.25
C ARG A 172 -7.32 -13.58 -4.00
N ASP A 173 -6.78 -13.15 -2.87
CA ASP A 173 -7.49 -13.10 -1.59
C ASP A 173 -8.64 -12.10 -1.67
N LEU A 174 -8.46 -10.91 -2.27
CA LEU A 174 -9.55 -9.98 -2.57
C LEU A 174 -10.64 -10.62 -3.42
N LYS A 175 -10.28 -11.39 -4.45
CA LYS A 175 -11.24 -12.10 -5.29
C LYS A 175 -12.07 -13.13 -4.51
N ILE A 176 -11.43 -13.82 -3.58
CA ILE A 176 -12.08 -14.81 -2.72
C ILE A 176 -13.01 -14.09 -1.74
N ASP A 177 -12.54 -13.03 -1.09
CA ASP A 177 -13.31 -12.28 -0.11
C ASP A 177 -14.55 -11.62 -0.72
N VAL A 178 -14.42 -10.98 -1.88
CA VAL A 178 -15.57 -10.44 -2.65
C VAL A 178 -16.60 -11.52 -2.99
N LYS A 179 -16.16 -12.75 -3.26
CA LYS A 179 -17.06 -13.87 -3.56
C LYS A 179 -17.78 -14.37 -2.31
N LEU A 180 -17.09 -14.43 -1.17
CA LEU A 180 -17.62 -14.92 0.10
C LEU A 180 -18.50 -13.88 0.80
N HIS A 181 -18.15 -12.61 0.68
CA HIS A 181 -18.78 -11.48 1.37
C HIS A 181 -19.29 -10.39 0.42
N PRO A 182 -20.14 -10.71 -0.59
CA PRO A 182 -20.50 -9.76 -1.65
C PRO A 182 -21.25 -8.51 -1.14
N LYS A 183 -21.84 -8.57 0.06
CA LYS A 183 -22.53 -7.42 0.67
C LYS A 183 -21.57 -6.39 1.30
N GLN A 184 -20.35 -6.79 1.64
CA GLN A 184 -19.33 -5.90 2.24
C GLN A 184 -18.62 -5.04 1.19
N HIS A 185 -18.71 -5.45 -0.09
CA HIS A 185 -18.04 -4.82 -1.22
C HIS A 185 -19.02 -4.14 -2.20
N ARG A 186 -20.24 -3.84 -1.75
CA ARG A 186 -21.28 -3.13 -2.52
C ARG A 186 -21.34 -1.67 -2.17
#